data_97a4bac2c38eef4ea960b661d06b7a61
#
_entry.id   97a4bac2c38eef4ea960b661d06b7a61
#
_cell.length_a   1.000
_cell.length_b   1.000
_cell.length_c   1.000
_cell.angle_alpha   90.00
_cell.angle_beta   90.00
_cell.angle_gamma   90.00
#
_symmetry.space_group_name_H-M   'P 1'
#
loop_
_entity.id
_entity.type
_entity.pdbx_description
1 polymer ?
#
loop_
_entity_poly.entity_id
_entity_poly.type
_entity_poly.pdbx_seq_one_letter_code
_entity_poly.pdbx_strand_id
1 'polypeptide(L)'
;MGATWFRARAPHFHVTAVWRGDSADEIQAYGWTYQQYRKKYDELWQKGWRLHLLDNTVVGNQVLYSAVWRKSTAPEIQVYDWNYADYKKKYDELWNQGWRLYILNNYIKDGLVKYTAVWRQSAVPEIQVYDWKYADYRKKYDELWNQGWRLYILNNYINNGQVMYTAVWRQASLGEIQVYGWRYDDFREKDEELRKQGLRLTMVNAY
;
A
#
# COMPACT_ATOMS: atom_id res chain seq x y z
N MET A 1 -0.85 6.64 25.78
CA MET A 1 0.39 5.83 25.90
C MET A 1 1.19 6.04 24.62
N GLY A 2 2.49 6.27 24.68
CA GLY A 2 3.29 6.70 23.53
C GLY A 2 3.63 5.56 22.58
N ALA A 3 3.80 5.89 21.30
CA ALA A 3 4.25 4.95 20.27
C ALA A 3 5.62 4.38 20.65
N THR A 4 5.77 3.05 20.58
CA THR A 4 7.04 2.38 20.84
C THR A 4 7.86 2.36 19.54
N TRP A 5 8.96 3.11 19.49
CA TRP A 5 9.86 3.21 18.36
C TRP A 5 10.96 2.18 18.40
N PHE A 6 11.13 1.39 17.36
CA PHE A 6 12.27 0.51 17.18
C PHE A 6 13.16 1.07 16.05
N ARG A 7 14.32 1.65 16.40
CA ARG A 7 15.32 2.08 15.42
C ARG A 7 16.29 0.94 15.14
N ALA A 8 16.26 0.35 13.96
CA ALA A 8 17.46 -0.20 13.34
C ALA A 8 18.26 0.97 12.73
N ARG A 9 19.62 0.85 12.64
CA ARG A 9 20.39 1.77 11.79
C ARG A 9 19.97 1.51 10.34
N ALA A 10 18.99 2.25 9.88
CA ALA A 10 18.51 2.15 8.52
C ALA A 10 19.49 2.83 7.56
N PRO A 11 19.73 2.28 6.37
CA PRO A 11 20.29 3.04 5.27
C PRO A 11 19.47 4.31 5.07
N HIS A 12 20.09 5.37 4.54
CA HIS A 12 19.40 6.63 4.29
C HIS A 12 18.31 6.40 3.23
N PHE A 13 17.06 6.46 3.64
CA PHE A 13 15.89 6.48 2.77
C PHE A 13 14.94 7.58 3.23
N HIS A 14 14.18 8.12 2.28
CA HIS A 14 13.20 9.17 2.55
C HIS A 14 11.85 8.54 2.91
N VAL A 15 11.17 9.13 3.89
CA VAL A 15 9.85 8.67 4.33
C VAL A 15 8.87 9.82 4.13
N THR A 16 7.78 9.54 3.45
CA THR A 16 6.60 10.40 3.39
C THR A 16 5.51 9.76 4.23
N ALA A 17 4.92 10.49 5.16
CA ALA A 17 3.90 9.95 6.06
C ALA A 17 2.79 10.96 6.33
N VAL A 18 1.59 10.46 6.57
CA VAL A 18 0.41 11.26 6.91
C VAL A 18 -0.19 10.73 8.21
N TRP A 19 -0.50 11.63 9.13
CA TRP A 19 -1.18 11.32 10.39
C TRP A 19 -2.61 11.85 10.38
N ARG A 20 -3.51 11.10 10.97
CA ARG A 20 -4.90 11.51 11.25
C ARG A 20 -5.17 11.40 12.73
N GLY A 21 -6.21 12.11 13.20
CA GLY A 21 -6.74 11.90 14.54
C GLY A 21 -7.31 10.49 14.64
N ASP A 22 -6.63 9.62 15.41
CA ASP A 22 -7.04 8.26 15.72
C ASP A 22 -6.52 7.93 17.12
N SER A 23 -7.30 7.17 17.89
CA SER A 23 -6.95 6.73 19.24
C SER A 23 -6.40 5.29 19.28
N ALA A 24 -6.22 4.64 18.14
CA ALA A 24 -5.72 3.28 18.07
C ALA A 24 -4.25 3.21 18.48
N ASP A 25 -3.93 2.27 19.37
CA ASP A 25 -2.54 1.94 19.69
C ASP A 25 -1.83 1.38 18.44
N GLU A 26 -0.60 1.84 18.19
CA GLU A 26 0.20 1.44 17.05
C GLU A 26 1.59 0.97 17.46
N ILE A 27 2.10 -0.01 16.72
CA ILE A 27 3.52 -0.40 16.72
C ILE A 27 4.04 -0.16 15.31
N GLN A 28 5.20 0.47 15.20
CA GLN A 28 5.77 0.91 13.94
C GLN A 28 7.20 0.41 13.78
N ALA A 29 7.57 0.10 12.54
CA ALA A 29 8.93 -0.26 12.13
C ALA A 29 9.24 0.34 10.78
N TYR A 30 10.46 0.78 10.55
CA TYR A 30 10.88 1.44 9.33
C TYR A 30 12.24 0.93 8.85
N GLY A 31 12.33 0.64 7.55
CA GLY A 31 13.57 0.28 6.90
C GLY A 31 14.19 -1.03 7.41
N TRP A 32 13.37 -1.97 7.79
CA TRP A 32 13.83 -3.27 8.29
C TRP A 32 14.09 -4.26 7.15
N THR A 33 15.07 -5.13 7.33
CA THR A 33 15.24 -6.29 6.47
C THR A 33 14.05 -7.23 6.60
N TYR A 34 13.82 -8.10 5.60
CA TYR A 34 12.75 -9.11 5.67
C TYR A 34 12.82 -9.95 6.95
N GLN A 35 14.01 -10.37 7.37
CA GLN A 35 14.20 -11.19 8.57
C GLN A 35 13.77 -10.45 9.85
N GLN A 36 14.15 -9.18 9.99
CA GLN A 36 13.76 -8.34 11.14
C GLN A 36 12.24 -8.12 11.16
N TYR A 37 11.70 -7.75 10.01
CA TYR A 37 10.26 -7.55 9.83
C TYR A 37 9.48 -8.82 10.16
N ARG A 38 9.85 -9.97 9.58
CA ARG A 38 9.15 -11.23 9.76
C ARG A 38 9.17 -11.71 11.20
N LYS A 39 10.32 -11.64 11.88
CA LYS A 39 10.44 -11.96 13.30
C LYS A 39 9.48 -11.11 14.15
N LYS A 40 9.40 -9.80 13.87
CA LYS A 40 8.51 -8.91 14.61
C LYS A 40 7.05 -9.16 14.27
N TYR A 41 6.73 -9.42 13.02
CA TYR A 41 5.38 -9.79 12.63
C TYR A 41 4.89 -11.02 13.39
N ASP A 42 5.69 -12.10 13.47
CA ASP A 42 5.31 -13.33 14.15
C ASP A 42 5.10 -13.10 15.66
N GLU A 43 5.97 -12.30 16.31
CA GLU A 43 5.80 -11.89 17.71
C GLU A 43 4.46 -11.14 17.92
N LEU A 44 4.19 -10.16 17.05
CA LEU A 44 3.01 -9.31 17.16
C LEU A 44 1.72 -10.06 16.84
N TRP A 45 1.77 -10.99 15.89
CA TRP A 45 0.64 -11.86 15.55
C TRP A 45 0.11 -12.61 16.78
N GLN A 46 1.01 -13.20 17.57
CA GLN A 46 0.65 -13.92 18.81
C GLN A 46 0.03 -13.01 19.88
N LYS A 47 0.33 -11.72 19.83
CA LYS A 47 -0.17 -10.70 20.75
C LYS A 47 -1.45 -9.99 20.23
N GLY A 48 -2.07 -10.47 19.16
CA GLY A 48 -3.30 -9.90 18.59
C GLY A 48 -3.09 -8.58 17.83
N TRP A 49 -1.90 -8.40 17.23
CA TRP A 49 -1.63 -7.28 16.32
C TRP A 49 -1.66 -7.75 14.88
N ARG A 50 -2.15 -6.90 13.98
CA ARG A 50 -2.23 -7.17 12.54
C ARG A 50 -1.67 -5.99 11.77
N LEU A 51 -1.19 -6.25 10.56
CA LEU A 51 -0.71 -5.18 9.67
C LEU A 51 -1.82 -4.18 9.41
N HIS A 52 -1.51 -2.90 9.58
CA HIS A 52 -2.35 -1.79 9.16
C HIS A 52 -1.79 -1.12 7.90
N LEU A 53 -0.48 -0.93 7.86
CA LEU A 53 0.27 -0.45 6.69
C LEU A 53 1.50 -1.33 6.47
N LEU A 54 1.88 -1.48 5.22
CA LEU A 54 3.13 -2.11 4.81
C LEU A 54 3.61 -1.41 3.55
N ASP A 55 4.85 -1.03 3.52
CA ASP A 55 5.53 -0.48 2.36
C ASP A 55 6.88 -1.15 2.14
N ASN A 56 7.30 -1.24 0.87
CA ASN A 56 8.55 -1.83 0.45
C ASN A 56 9.39 -0.83 -0.33
N THR A 57 10.60 -0.58 0.13
CA THR A 57 11.57 0.30 -0.53
C THR A 57 12.79 -0.50 -0.92
N VAL A 58 13.27 -0.34 -2.15
CA VAL A 58 14.52 -0.97 -2.60
C VAL A 58 15.68 0.02 -2.45
N VAL A 59 16.67 -0.35 -1.65
CA VAL A 59 17.89 0.44 -1.44
C VAL A 59 19.09 -0.41 -1.85
N GLY A 60 19.76 0.00 -2.91
CA GLY A 60 20.75 -0.87 -3.55
C GLY A 60 20.08 -2.12 -4.09
N ASN A 61 20.48 -3.29 -3.59
CA ASN A 61 19.87 -4.58 -3.95
C ASN A 61 19.03 -5.20 -2.80
N GLN A 62 18.71 -4.41 -1.79
CA GLN A 62 17.99 -4.87 -0.60
C GLN A 62 16.59 -4.29 -0.54
N VAL A 63 15.59 -5.16 -0.34
CA VAL A 63 14.23 -4.75 -0.04
C VAL A 63 14.12 -4.47 1.45
N LEU A 64 13.67 -3.26 1.78
CA LEU A 64 13.40 -2.83 3.14
C LEU A 64 11.89 -2.73 3.37
N TYR A 65 11.48 -3.05 4.57
CA TYR A 65 10.09 -3.13 5.00
C TYR A 65 9.80 -2.04 6.02
N SER A 66 8.78 -1.23 5.75
CA SER A 66 8.22 -0.27 6.71
C SER A 66 6.79 -0.68 7.02
N ALA A 67 6.44 -0.83 8.28
CA ALA A 67 5.17 -1.40 8.68
C ALA A 67 4.57 -0.73 9.90
N VAL A 68 3.23 -0.69 9.91
CA VAL A 68 2.44 -0.29 11.09
C VAL A 68 1.49 -1.43 11.43
N TRP A 69 1.44 -1.78 12.72
CA TRP A 69 0.50 -2.78 13.25
C TRP A 69 -0.48 -2.12 14.20
N ARG A 70 -1.72 -2.58 14.16
CA ARG A 70 -2.80 -2.22 15.09
C ARG A 70 -3.45 -3.46 15.69
N LYS A 71 -4.12 -3.32 16.83
CA LYS A 71 -4.90 -4.41 17.43
C LYS A 71 -6.04 -4.83 16.51
N SER A 72 -6.06 -6.13 16.20
CA SER A 72 -7.10 -6.74 15.36
C SER A 72 -7.06 -8.26 15.49
N THR A 73 -8.19 -8.92 15.28
CA THR A 73 -8.32 -10.38 15.21
C THR A 73 -8.48 -10.88 13.78
N ALA A 74 -8.43 -9.98 12.78
CA ALA A 74 -8.60 -10.34 11.37
C ALA A 74 -7.54 -11.37 10.94
N PRO A 75 -7.94 -12.48 10.32
CA PRO A 75 -6.98 -13.39 9.70
C PRO A 75 -6.32 -12.73 8.49
N GLU A 76 -5.04 -13.04 8.27
CA GLU A 76 -4.25 -12.50 7.15
C GLU A 76 -3.51 -13.61 6.43
N ILE A 77 -3.47 -13.51 5.12
CA ILE A 77 -2.57 -14.28 4.25
C ILE A 77 -1.62 -13.30 3.58
N GLN A 78 -0.34 -13.63 3.50
CA GLN A 78 0.70 -12.72 3.03
C GLN A 78 1.64 -13.42 2.06
N VAL A 79 2.11 -12.64 1.06
CA VAL A 79 3.19 -13.04 0.16
C VAL A 79 4.18 -11.88 0.02
N TYR A 80 5.45 -12.20 -0.24
CA TYR A 80 6.53 -11.23 -0.28
C TYR A 80 7.47 -11.52 -1.45
N ASP A 81 7.87 -10.48 -2.18
CA ASP A 81 8.88 -10.56 -3.24
C ASP A 81 8.54 -11.57 -4.36
N TRP A 82 7.25 -11.74 -4.66
CA TRP A 82 6.78 -12.66 -5.68
C TRP A 82 6.79 -12.02 -7.07
N ASN A 83 6.97 -12.83 -8.13
CA ASN A 83 6.70 -12.39 -9.49
C ASN A 83 5.18 -12.30 -9.75
N TYR A 84 4.81 -11.67 -10.88
CA TYR A 84 3.40 -11.48 -11.21
C TYR A 84 2.64 -12.81 -11.38
N ALA A 85 3.22 -13.80 -12.02
CA ALA A 85 2.53 -15.06 -12.30
C ALA A 85 2.14 -15.80 -10.99
N ASP A 86 3.08 -15.90 -10.04
CA ASP A 86 2.83 -16.55 -8.74
C ASP A 86 1.85 -15.73 -7.90
N TYR A 87 2.02 -14.40 -7.87
CA TYR A 87 1.08 -13.49 -7.19
C TYR A 87 -0.34 -13.64 -7.75
N LYS A 88 -0.51 -13.58 -9.09
CA LYS A 88 -1.82 -13.67 -9.75
C LYS A 88 -2.50 -15.00 -9.51
N LYS A 89 -1.75 -16.12 -9.60
CA LYS A 89 -2.26 -17.44 -9.27
C LYS A 89 -2.78 -17.52 -7.83
N LYS A 90 -2.02 -16.95 -6.88
CA LYS A 90 -2.43 -16.91 -5.46
C LYS A 90 -3.64 -16.01 -5.25
N TYR A 91 -3.69 -14.88 -5.93
CA TYR A 91 -4.85 -13.99 -5.90
C TYR A 91 -6.13 -14.73 -6.36
N ASP A 92 -6.09 -15.43 -7.48
CA ASP A 92 -7.25 -16.16 -8.03
C ASP A 92 -7.71 -17.30 -7.10
N GLU A 93 -6.76 -18.02 -6.49
CA GLU A 93 -7.06 -19.03 -5.46
C GLU A 93 -7.79 -18.40 -4.27
N LEU A 94 -7.24 -17.29 -3.73
CA LEU A 94 -7.77 -16.65 -2.54
C LEU A 94 -9.11 -15.93 -2.81
N TRP A 95 -9.28 -15.40 -4.01
CA TRP A 95 -10.56 -14.79 -4.43
C TRP A 95 -11.73 -15.78 -4.28
N ASN A 96 -11.53 -17.03 -4.75
CA ASN A 96 -12.54 -18.07 -4.68
C ASN A 96 -12.82 -18.55 -3.24
N GLN A 97 -11.90 -18.28 -2.31
CA GLN A 97 -12.02 -18.59 -0.89
C GLN A 97 -12.56 -17.42 -0.05
N GLY A 98 -12.97 -16.33 -0.67
CA GLY A 98 -13.53 -15.16 0.03
C GLY A 98 -12.48 -14.23 0.63
N TRP A 99 -11.25 -14.23 0.11
CA TRP A 99 -10.21 -13.29 0.50
C TRP A 99 -10.12 -12.13 -0.49
N ARG A 100 -9.83 -10.93 0.03
CA ARG A 100 -9.65 -9.70 -0.76
C ARG A 100 -8.36 -9.01 -0.37
N LEU A 101 -7.76 -8.30 -1.32
CA LEU A 101 -6.55 -7.51 -1.06
C LEU A 101 -6.80 -6.49 0.05
N TYR A 102 -5.90 -6.44 1.00
CA TYR A 102 -5.86 -5.42 2.05
C TYR A 102 -4.69 -4.47 1.83
N ILE A 103 -3.53 -5.01 1.45
CA ILE A 103 -2.33 -4.26 1.08
C ILE A 103 -1.78 -4.88 -0.22
N LEU A 104 -1.31 -4.06 -1.12
CA LEU A 104 -0.59 -4.46 -2.32
C LEU A 104 0.51 -3.43 -2.60
N ASN A 105 1.75 -3.90 -2.66
CA ASN A 105 2.90 -3.13 -3.11
C ASN A 105 3.58 -3.86 -4.26
N ASN A 106 4.01 -3.11 -5.26
CA ASN A 106 4.90 -3.59 -6.30
C ASN A 106 6.07 -2.61 -6.48
N TYR A 107 7.21 -3.17 -6.77
CA TYR A 107 8.50 -2.47 -6.86
C TYR A 107 9.43 -3.20 -7.82
N ILE A 108 10.49 -2.53 -8.28
CA ILE A 108 11.52 -3.14 -9.12
C ILE A 108 12.66 -3.64 -8.23
N LYS A 109 12.99 -4.91 -8.40
CA LYS A 109 14.17 -5.54 -7.81
C LYS A 109 14.85 -6.43 -8.86
N ASP A 110 16.15 -6.26 -9.02
CA ASP A 110 16.94 -6.99 -10.05
C ASP A 110 16.34 -6.87 -11.46
N GLY A 111 15.79 -5.69 -11.81
CA GLY A 111 15.14 -5.42 -13.10
C GLY A 111 13.77 -6.08 -13.28
N LEU A 112 13.23 -6.74 -12.26
CA LEU A 112 11.95 -7.44 -12.29
C LEU A 112 10.93 -6.78 -11.38
N VAL A 113 9.67 -6.73 -11.83
CA VAL A 113 8.56 -6.31 -10.98
C VAL A 113 8.27 -7.39 -9.94
N LYS A 114 8.26 -6.98 -8.68
CA LYS A 114 7.97 -7.83 -7.54
C LYS A 114 6.73 -7.35 -6.81
N TYR A 115 6.01 -8.29 -6.20
CA TYR A 115 4.76 -8.08 -5.51
C TYR A 115 4.84 -8.53 -4.06
N THR A 116 4.43 -7.66 -3.16
CA THR A 116 4.14 -7.96 -1.75
C THR A 116 2.66 -7.69 -1.52
N ALA A 117 1.94 -8.65 -0.99
CA ALA A 117 0.51 -8.51 -0.78
C ALA A 117 0.03 -9.12 0.54
N VAL A 118 -1.03 -8.53 1.08
CA VAL A 118 -1.76 -9.02 2.25
C VAL A 118 -3.23 -9.12 1.89
N TRP A 119 -3.84 -10.26 2.19
CA TRP A 119 -5.28 -10.48 2.03
C TRP A 119 -5.96 -10.65 3.38
N ARG A 120 -7.20 -10.19 3.46
CA ARG A 120 -8.13 -10.44 4.57
C ARG A 120 -9.45 -10.99 4.04
N GLN A 121 -10.18 -11.69 4.89
CA GLN A 121 -11.51 -12.18 4.54
C GLN A 121 -12.47 -11.01 4.33
N SER A 122 -13.14 -11.00 3.18
CA SER A 122 -14.12 -10.01 2.76
C SER A 122 -14.91 -10.51 1.56
N ALA A 123 -16.17 -10.11 1.44
CA ALA A 123 -17.03 -10.40 0.29
C ALA A 123 -17.13 -9.22 -0.69
N VAL A 124 -16.38 -8.14 -0.47
CA VAL A 124 -16.43 -6.93 -1.30
C VAL A 124 -15.89 -7.24 -2.70
N PRO A 125 -16.63 -6.91 -3.77
CA PRO A 125 -16.10 -7.04 -5.13
C PRO A 125 -14.95 -6.07 -5.37
N GLU A 126 -13.97 -6.50 -6.17
CA GLU A 126 -12.79 -5.71 -6.54
C GLU A 126 -12.58 -5.76 -8.05
N ILE A 127 -12.12 -4.64 -8.60
CA ILE A 127 -11.56 -4.54 -9.95
C ILE A 127 -10.10 -4.13 -9.82
N GLN A 128 -9.22 -4.73 -10.63
CA GLN A 128 -7.78 -4.54 -10.51
C GLN A 128 -7.15 -4.31 -11.87
N VAL A 129 -6.09 -3.50 -11.87
CA VAL A 129 -5.16 -3.37 -12.98
C VAL A 129 -3.73 -3.41 -12.45
N TYR A 130 -2.80 -3.90 -13.28
CA TYR A 130 -1.40 -4.08 -12.90
C TYR A 130 -0.50 -3.54 -13.99
N ASP A 131 0.51 -2.77 -13.59
CA ASP A 131 1.60 -2.33 -14.47
C ASP A 131 1.11 -1.56 -15.70
N TRP A 132 0.10 -0.72 -15.52
CA TRP A 132 -0.46 0.09 -16.60
C TRP A 132 0.24 1.45 -16.71
N LYS A 133 0.30 1.97 -17.95
CA LYS A 133 0.69 3.36 -18.19
C LYS A 133 -0.40 4.31 -17.73
N TYR A 134 -0.02 5.56 -17.45
CA TYR A 134 -0.97 6.56 -16.96
C TYR A 134 -2.22 6.71 -17.83
N ALA A 135 -2.07 6.74 -19.15
CA ALA A 135 -3.20 6.95 -20.06
C ALA A 135 -4.26 5.82 -19.94
N ASP A 136 -3.82 4.56 -19.89
CA ASP A 136 -4.72 3.40 -19.76
C ASP A 136 -5.34 3.35 -18.37
N TYR A 137 -4.53 3.58 -17.32
CA TYR A 137 -5.02 3.70 -15.95
C TYR A 137 -6.08 4.79 -15.81
N ARG A 138 -5.81 6.00 -16.34
CA ARG A 138 -6.73 7.14 -16.24
C ARG A 138 -8.04 6.87 -16.95
N LYS A 139 -8.00 6.30 -18.17
CA LYS A 139 -9.20 5.90 -18.89
C LYS A 139 -10.06 4.91 -18.10
N LYS A 140 -9.42 3.90 -17.49
CA LYS A 140 -10.11 2.92 -16.65
C LYS A 140 -10.66 3.53 -15.37
N TYR A 141 -9.94 4.45 -14.76
CA TYR A 141 -10.42 5.18 -13.60
C TYR A 141 -11.71 5.94 -13.92
N ASP A 142 -11.73 6.71 -15.02
CA ASP A 142 -12.92 7.50 -15.41
C ASP A 142 -14.13 6.60 -15.75
N GLU A 143 -13.89 5.45 -16.39
CA GLU A 143 -14.93 4.43 -16.63
C GLU A 143 -15.53 3.93 -15.31
N LEU A 144 -14.67 3.51 -14.38
CA LEU A 144 -15.08 2.92 -13.10
C LEU A 144 -15.70 3.95 -12.15
N TRP A 145 -15.23 5.19 -12.19
CA TRP A 145 -15.83 6.29 -11.42
C TRP A 145 -17.33 6.46 -11.73
N ASN A 146 -17.69 6.44 -13.01
CA ASN A 146 -19.06 6.57 -13.47
C ASN A 146 -19.96 5.36 -13.09
N GLN A 147 -19.33 4.23 -12.78
CA GLN A 147 -20.01 3.00 -12.33
C GLN A 147 -20.06 2.86 -10.81
N GLY A 148 -19.64 3.89 -10.04
CA GLY A 148 -19.66 3.88 -8.57
C GLY A 148 -18.48 3.18 -7.92
N TRP A 149 -17.39 2.92 -8.65
CA TRP A 149 -16.15 2.38 -8.09
C TRP A 149 -15.23 3.49 -7.63
N ARG A 150 -14.52 3.25 -6.53
CA ARG A 150 -13.56 4.18 -5.94
C ARG A 150 -12.24 3.48 -5.67
N LEU A 151 -11.14 4.22 -5.74
CA LEU A 151 -9.82 3.66 -5.45
C LEU A 151 -9.75 3.18 -3.99
N TYR A 152 -9.29 1.96 -3.85
CA TYR A 152 -8.98 1.34 -2.57
C TYR A 152 -7.47 1.17 -2.35
N ILE A 153 -6.74 0.78 -3.40
CA ILE A 153 -5.27 0.73 -3.42
C ILE A 153 -4.79 1.41 -4.69
N LEU A 154 -3.76 2.22 -4.57
CA LEU A 154 -2.99 2.75 -5.69
C LEU A 154 -1.51 2.64 -5.34
N ASN A 155 -0.75 2.01 -6.21
CA ASN A 155 0.69 1.90 -6.10
C ASN A 155 1.34 2.31 -7.43
N ASN A 156 2.43 3.07 -7.34
CA ASN A 156 3.18 3.57 -8.49
C ASN A 156 4.66 3.23 -8.31
N TYR A 157 5.30 2.89 -9.41
CA TYR A 157 6.75 2.67 -9.45
C TYR A 157 7.31 3.05 -10.82
N ILE A 158 8.63 3.30 -10.90
CA ILE A 158 9.29 3.61 -12.16
C ILE A 158 9.86 2.32 -12.75
N ASN A 159 9.48 2.02 -13.98
CA ASN A 159 10.05 0.94 -14.78
C ASN A 159 10.62 1.50 -16.09
N ASN A 160 11.92 1.36 -16.31
CA ASN A 160 12.62 1.87 -17.48
C ASN A 160 12.31 3.36 -17.76
N GLY A 161 12.32 4.20 -16.72
CA GLY A 161 12.04 5.62 -16.81
C GLY A 161 10.56 5.99 -16.99
N GLN A 162 9.65 5.01 -17.00
CA GLN A 162 8.22 5.23 -17.11
C GLN A 162 7.50 4.92 -15.80
N VAL A 163 6.59 5.81 -15.37
CA VAL A 163 5.73 5.57 -14.22
C VAL A 163 4.65 4.57 -14.58
N MET A 164 4.59 3.49 -13.82
CA MET A 164 3.62 2.40 -13.95
C MET A 164 2.62 2.46 -12.79
N TYR A 165 1.40 2.07 -13.06
CA TYR A 165 0.26 2.15 -12.14
C TYR A 165 -0.33 0.77 -11.89
N THR A 166 -0.46 0.42 -10.62
CA THR A 166 -1.21 -0.74 -10.13
C THR A 166 -2.31 -0.23 -9.22
N ALA A 167 -3.54 -0.63 -9.47
CA ALA A 167 -4.68 -0.12 -8.72
C ALA A 167 -5.74 -1.18 -8.44
N VAL A 168 -6.43 -0.99 -7.31
CA VAL A 168 -7.60 -1.79 -6.92
C VAL A 168 -8.75 -0.83 -6.62
N TRP A 169 -9.92 -1.13 -7.17
CA TRP A 169 -11.17 -0.39 -6.91
C TRP A 169 -12.18 -1.27 -6.18
N ARG A 170 -12.98 -0.61 -5.33
CA ARG A 170 -14.15 -1.19 -4.65
C ARG A 170 -15.35 -0.30 -4.82
N GLN A 171 -16.56 -0.88 -4.73
CA GLN A 171 -17.80 -0.09 -4.71
C GLN A 171 -17.83 0.82 -3.47
N ALA A 172 -18.01 2.12 -3.69
CA ALA A 172 -18.18 3.11 -2.63
C ALA A 172 -18.87 4.37 -3.19
N SER A 173 -19.55 5.13 -2.34
CA SER A 173 -20.24 6.37 -2.68
C SER A 173 -19.46 7.63 -2.28
N LEU A 174 -18.20 7.50 -1.87
CA LEU A 174 -17.39 8.62 -1.42
C LEU A 174 -16.84 9.42 -2.60
N GLY A 175 -16.81 10.75 -2.46
CA GLY A 175 -16.04 11.62 -3.36
C GLY A 175 -14.54 11.46 -3.10
N GLU A 176 -13.72 11.61 -4.15
CA GLU A 176 -12.27 11.60 -4.04
C GLU A 176 -11.65 12.64 -4.98
N ILE A 177 -10.54 13.21 -4.55
CA ILE A 177 -9.71 14.12 -5.34
C ILE A 177 -8.34 13.47 -5.49
N GLN A 178 -7.81 13.50 -6.69
CA GLN A 178 -6.54 12.84 -7.02
C GLN A 178 -5.59 13.82 -7.70
N VAL A 179 -4.31 13.66 -7.41
CA VAL A 179 -3.21 14.32 -8.10
C VAL A 179 -2.14 13.29 -8.48
N TYR A 180 -1.44 13.50 -9.60
CA TYR A 180 -0.49 12.54 -10.13
C TYR A 180 0.80 13.25 -10.59
N GLY A 181 1.95 12.73 -10.17
CA GLY A 181 3.25 13.22 -10.62
C GLY A 181 3.54 14.68 -10.23
N TRP A 182 2.93 15.16 -9.18
CA TRP A 182 3.14 16.53 -8.69
C TRP A 182 4.47 16.65 -7.95
N ARG A 183 5.08 17.82 -8.02
CA ARG A 183 6.22 18.15 -7.17
C ARG A 183 5.74 18.29 -5.72
N TYR A 184 6.66 18.08 -4.79
CA TYR A 184 6.33 18.10 -3.36
C TYR A 184 5.67 19.41 -2.91
N ASP A 185 6.17 20.56 -3.39
CA ASP A 185 5.63 21.86 -2.98
C ASP A 185 4.18 22.06 -3.46
N ASP A 186 3.90 21.72 -4.73
CA ASP A 186 2.54 21.80 -5.30
C ASP A 186 1.57 20.86 -4.57
N PHE A 187 2.05 19.64 -4.25
CA PHE A 187 1.29 18.68 -3.45
C PHE A 187 0.97 19.23 -2.05
N ARG A 188 1.97 19.82 -1.37
CA ARG A 188 1.81 20.39 -0.03
C ARG A 188 0.76 21.49 -0.01
N GLU A 189 0.82 22.43 -0.95
CA GLU A 189 -0.15 23.50 -1.06
C GLU A 189 -1.58 22.96 -1.23
N LYS A 190 -1.75 21.97 -2.11
CA LYS A 190 -3.05 21.33 -2.34
C LYS A 190 -3.55 20.53 -1.13
N ASP A 191 -2.67 19.83 -0.43
CA ASP A 191 -3.04 19.11 0.81
C ASP A 191 -3.55 20.08 1.88
N GLU A 192 -2.89 21.23 2.05
CA GLU A 192 -3.33 22.26 3.00
C GLU A 192 -4.70 22.87 2.61
N GLU A 193 -4.93 23.14 1.32
CA GLU A 193 -6.23 23.59 0.80
C GLU A 193 -7.34 22.56 1.12
N LEU A 194 -7.12 21.29 0.75
CA LEU A 194 -8.11 20.23 0.93
C LEU A 194 -8.40 19.93 2.40
N ARG A 195 -7.39 20.03 3.26
CA ARG A 195 -7.57 19.90 4.72
C ARG A 195 -8.49 20.98 5.29
N LYS A 196 -8.39 22.23 4.80
CA LYS A 196 -9.29 23.32 5.19
C LYS A 196 -10.73 23.05 4.76
N GLN A 197 -10.93 22.31 3.67
CA GLN A 197 -12.24 21.85 3.18
C GLN A 197 -12.75 20.59 3.92
N GLY A 198 -12.02 20.08 4.91
CA GLY A 198 -12.42 18.90 5.69
C GLY A 198 -12.00 17.56 5.07
N LEU A 199 -11.31 17.56 3.91
CA LEU A 199 -10.79 16.32 3.33
C LEU A 199 -9.52 15.85 4.06
N ARG A 200 -9.26 14.54 3.95
CA ARG A 200 -8.06 13.92 4.52
C ARG A 200 -7.42 13.00 3.48
N LEU A 201 -6.09 13.05 3.41
CA LEU A 201 -5.32 12.16 2.54
C LEU A 201 -5.53 10.70 2.96
N THR A 202 -5.83 9.84 2.01
CA THR A 202 -6.08 8.41 2.23
C THR A 202 -5.01 7.51 1.63
N MET A 203 -4.37 7.97 0.58
CA MET A 203 -3.29 7.26 -0.12
C MET A 203 -2.22 8.26 -0.54
N VAL A 204 -0.97 7.87 -0.44
CA VAL A 204 0.17 8.61 -0.97
C VAL A 204 1.23 7.61 -1.41
N ASN A 205 1.82 7.88 -2.56
CA ASN A 205 2.95 7.15 -3.11
C ASN A 205 4.03 8.17 -3.49
N ALA A 206 5.29 7.84 -3.23
CA ALA A 206 6.45 8.58 -3.72
C ALA A 206 7.34 7.62 -4.52
N TYR A 207 7.85 8.03 -5.68
CA TYR A 207 8.66 7.23 -6.59
C TYR A 207 9.76 8.06 -7.28
#